data_e0543279a9296206338b2492e2cad11f
#
_entry.id   e0543279a9296206338b2492e2cad11f
#
_cell.length_a   1.000
_cell.length_b   1.000
_cell.length_c   1.000
_cell.angle_alpha   90.00
_cell.angle_beta   90.00
_cell.angle_gamma   90.00
#
_symmetry.space_group_name_H-M   'P 1'
#
loop_
_entity.id
_entity.type
_entity.pdbx_description
1 polymer ?
#
loop_
_entity_poly.entity_id
_entity_poly.type
_entity_poly.pdbx_seq_one_letter_code
_entity_poly.pdbx_strand_id
1 'polypeptide(L)'
;MALALPAMNDAMKERLRRWGARIVYPLFYLFCLIVFFSWTFPYEKLKERIVTTFNASQRSSANPQELQIEELDSSWLTGIKAKGVKLISPSADPSKPATEIKIDEARARISLTSLLIGNKDVSFRIDAFEGTIKGSFEDTGKERNVEVNFDGVDMGKIDAIAANVGFPLEGKLFGTLKLNLPEGKASKGNGNVNLEIRDMFAGNAKELTVKTPLGPFTLPRLKVGTFSVVGEAKDGTLKISKAAASGGDVDVNGDGRVQLREVATEAHLDVNLKFKINDAYRNKNEKTKMLFGAPGSKDKPMLEMDPRMAKSKSSDGYYGLKIGGTLARPDPQPAGGASMGGFGGPSSSPGGFNFK
;
A
#
# COMPACT_ATOMS: atom_id res chain seq x y z
N MET A 1 -30.98 -50.29 4.38
CA MET A 1 -30.35 -50.79 5.63
C MET A 1 -30.19 -49.58 6.56
N ALA A 2 -31.14 -49.40 7.47
CA ALA A 2 -31.15 -48.26 8.39
C ALA A 2 -30.27 -48.60 9.61
N LEU A 3 -29.19 -47.86 9.81
CA LEU A 3 -28.36 -47.97 11.00
C LEU A 3 -29.13 -47.43 12.20
N ALA A 4 -29.68 -48.36 13.01
CA ALA A 4 -30.28 -48.01 14.30
C ALA A 4 -29.17 -47.54 15.26
N LEU A 5 -29.19 -46.27 15.65
CA LEU A 5 -28.35 -45.75 16.72
C LEU A 5 -28.69 -46.44 18.04
N PRO A 6 -27.70 -46.95 18.81
CA PRO A 6 -27.97 -47.65 20.05
C PRO A 6 -28.69 -46.72 21.05
N ALA A 7 -29.78 -47.23 21.65
CA ALA A 7 -30.56 -46.51 22.67
C ALA A 7 -29.65 -46.17 23.85
N MET A 8 -29.42 -44.89 24.08
CA MET A 8 -28.57 -44.37 25.14
C MET A 8 -29.18 -44.68 26.51
N ASN A 9 -28.43 -45.42 27.34
CA ASN A 9 -28.83 -45.87 28.67
C ASN A 9 -29.14 -44.64 29.58
N ASP A 10 -30.22 -44.70 30.40
CA ASP A 10 -30.68 -43.58 31.18
C ASP A 10 -29.62 -43.04 32.16
N ALA A 11 -28.73 -43.90 32.69
CA ALA A 11 -27.58 -43.50 33.49
C ALA A 11 -26.57 -42.69 32.69
N MET A 12 -26.45 -42.89 31.38
CA MET A 12 -25.56 -42.11 30.50
C MET A 12 -26.15 -40.74 30.18
N LYS A 13 -27.48 -40.66 29.99
CA LYS A 13 -28.24 -39.40 29.84
C LYS A 13 -28.13 -38.50 31.07
N GLU A 14 -28.22 -39.05 32.28
CA GLU A 14 -28.05 -38.31 33.52
C GLU A 14 -26.60 -37.81 33.72
N ARG A 15 -25.61 -38.66 33.41
CA ARG A 15 -24.20 -38.22 33.43
C ARG A 15 -23.93 -37.10 32.43
N LEU A 16 -24.41 -37.23 31.19
CA LEU A 16 -24.28 -36.20 30.17
C LEU A 16 -24.99 -34.89 30.59
N ARG A 17 -26.17 -34.99 31.22
CA ARG A 17 -26.91 -33.82 31.73
C ARG A 17 -26.17 -33.10 32.89
N ARG A 18 -25.57 -33.85 33.81
CA ARG A 18 -24.77 -33.28 34.93
C ARG A 18 -23.46 -32.69 34.43
N TRP A 19 -22.77 -33.31 33.49
CA TRP A 19 -21.57 -32.77 32.85
C TRP A 19 -21.90 -31.58 31.96
N GLY A 20 -22.99 -31.66 31.21
CA GLY A 20 -23.48 -30.55 30.39
C GLY A 20 -23.79 -29.34 31.25
N ALA A 21 -24.50 -29.50 32.37
CA ALA A 21 -24.79 -28.41 33.26
C ALA A 21 -23.51 -27.77 33.85
N ARG A 22 -22.51 -28.58 34.22
CA ARG A 22 -21.22 -28.08 34.77
C ARG A 22 -20.40 -27.28 33.75
N ILE A 23 -20.61 -27.48 32.45
CA ILE A 23 -19.92 -26.76 31.39
C ILE A 23 -20.81 -25.60 30.89
N VAL A 24 -22.09 -25.83 30.67
CA VAL A 24 -23.02 -24.84 30.11
C VAL A 24 -23.20 -23.64 31.01
N TYR A 25 -23.33 -23.83 32.33
CA TYR A 25 -23.47 -22.69 33.24
C TYR A 25 -22.25 -21.76 33.26
N PRO A 26 -21.01 -22.23 33.45
CA PRO A 26 -19.84 -21.37 33.37
C PRO A 26 -19.68 -20.69 32.00
N LEU A 27 -19.99 -21.39 30.92
CA LEU A 27 -19.94 -20.84 29.56
C LEU A 27 -21.02 -19.75 29.37
N PHE A 28 -22.23 -19.96 29.90
CA PHE A 28 -23.30 -18.97 29.88
C PHE A 28 -22.92 -17.72 30.72
N TYR A 29 -22.38 -17.90 31.93
CA TYR A 29 -21.89 -16.77 32.74
C TYR A 29 -20.76 -16.02 32.04
N LEU A 30 -19.83 -16.72 31.43
CA LEU A 30 -18.74 -16.11 30.64
C LEU A 30 -19.31 -15.31 29.45
N PHE A 31 -20.29 -15.87 28.74
CA PHE A 31 -20.97 -15.20 27.65
C PHE A 31 -21.69 -13.92 28.14
N CYS A 32 -22.45 -14.00 29.22
CA CYS A 32 -23.09 -12.82 29.83
C CYS A 32 -22.09 -11.76 30.26
N LEU A 33 -20.96 -12.18 30.85
CA LEU A 33 -19.88 -11.27 31.24
C LEU A 33 -19.27 -10.55 30.04
N ILE A 34 -19.01 -11.25 28.93
CA ILE A 34 -18.48 -10.67 27.70
C ILE A 34 -19.47 -9.68 27.10
N VAL A 35 -20.75 -10.05 27.05
CA VAL A 35 -21.82 -9.16 26.54
C VAL A 35 -21.92 -7.90 27.40
N PHE A 36 -21.98 -8.04 28.73
CA PHE A 36 -22.03 -6.93 29.66
C PHE A 36 -20.81 -6.02 29.53
N PHE A 37 -19.62 -6.62 29.46
CA PHE A 37 -18.36 -5.87 29.29
C PHE A 37 -18.34 -5.11 27.97
N SER A 38 -18.75 -5.75 26.86
CA SER A 38 -18.85 -5.11 25.55
C SER A 38 -19.81 -3.92 25.55
N TRP A 39 -20.89 -4.01 26.32
CA TRP A 39 -21.92 -2.96 26.36
C TRP A 39 -21.55 -1.80 27.29
N THR A 40 -20.78 -2.07 28.35
CA THR A 40 -20.37 -1.08 29.36
C THR A 40 -18.99 -0.48 29.07
N PHE A 41 -18.31 -0.98 28.04
CA PHE A 41 -16.94 -0.57 27.74
C PHE A 41 -16.87 0.91 27.31
N PRO A 42 -15.98 1.72 27.88
CA PRO A 42 -15.88 3.15 27.59
C PRO A 42 -15.13 3.41 26.27
N TYR A 43 -15.81 3.22 25.13
CA TYR A 43 -15.22 3.38 23.78
C TYR A 43 -14.67 4.79 23.56
N GLU A 44 -15.26 5.83 24.14
CA GLU A 44 -14.74 7.20 24.04
C GLU A 44 -13.34 7.34 24.66
N LYS A 45 -13.11 6.75 25.84
CA LYS A 45 -11.76 6.76 26.45
C LYS A 45 -10.75 5.96 25.64
N LEU A 46 -11.20 4.86 25.01
CA LEU A 46 -10.37 4.08 24.10
C LEU A 46 -10.00 4.91 22.87
N LYS A 47 -10.96 5.62 22.28
CA LYS A 47 -10.75 6.56 21.17
C LYS A 47 -9.68 7.60 21.51
N GLU A 48 -9.86 8.31 22.61
CA GLU A 48 -8.90 9.32 23.08
C GLU A 48 -7.50 8.73 23.26
N ARG A 49 -7.40 7.53 23.84
CA ARG A 49 -6.12 6.86 24.04
C ARG A 49 -5.46 6.47 22.73
N ILE A 50 -6.22 5.94 21.75
CA ILE A 50 -5.70 5.58 20.42
C ILE A 50 -5.17 6.84 19.74
N VAL A 51 -5.97 7.90 19.66
CA VAL A 51 -5.62 9.17 19.03
C VAL A 51 -4.38 9.78 19.72
N THR A 52 -4.39 9.87 21.03
CA THR A 52 -3.27 10.46 21.79
C THR A 52 -1.98 9.66 21.63
N THR A 53 -2.07 8.31 21.69
CA THR A 53 -0.89 7.43 21.54
C THR A 53 -0.32 7.53 20.14
N PHE A 54 -1.18 7.50 19.11
CA PHE A 54 -0.75 7.66 17.72
C PHE A 54 -0.09 9.02 17.51
N ASN A 55 -0.76 10.12 17.87
CA ASN A 55 -0.24 11.48 17.67
C ASN A 55 1.04 11.71 18.46
N ALA A 56 1.17 11.12 19.67
CA ALA A 56 2.41 11.18 20.45
C ALA A 56 3.56 10.43 19.74
N SER A 57 3.29 9.27 19.14
CA SER A 57 4.30 8.50 18.42
C SER A 57 4.80 9.21 17.15
N GLN A 58 3.98 10.08 16.58
CA GLN A 58 4.33 10.84 15.37
C GLN A 58 5.19 12.08 15.64
N ARG A 59 5.29 12.56 16.88
CA ARG A 59 6.05 13.79 17.22
C ARG A 59 7.53 13.74 16.85
N SER A 60 8.12 12.57 16.86
CA SER A 60 9.53 12.34 16.47
C SER A 60 9.70 11.88 15.02
N SER A 61 8.61 11.76 14.27
CA SER A 61 8.66 11.38 12.85
C SER A 61 9.13 12.54 11.97
N ALA A 62 9.88 12.24 10.93
CA ALA A 62 10.27 13.20 9.90
C ALA A 62 9.06 13.79 9.13
N ASN A 63 7.94 13.07 9.11
CA ASN A 63 6.66 13.49 8.54
C ASN A 63 5.56 13.20 9.57
N PRO A 64 5.34 14.07 10.56
CA PRO A 64 4.34 13.84 11.58
C PRO A 64 2.94 13.80 10.94
N GLN A 65 2.16 12.81 11.35
CA GLN A 65 0.77 12.67 10.92
C GLN A 65 -0.13 12.84 12.14
N GLU A 66 -1.30 13.40 11.93
CA GLU A 66 -2.32 13.55 12.97
C GLU A 66 -3.50 12.64 12.65
N LEU A 67 -3.85 11.79 13.62
CA LEU A 67 -5.01 10.92 13.55
C LEU A 67 -6.19 11.59 14.25
N GLN A 68 -7.33 11.64 13.59
CA GLN A 68 -8.61 12.05 14.13
C GLN A 68 -9.64 10.96 13.90
N ILE A 69 -10.48 10.68 14.88
CA ILE A 69 -11.57 9.69 14.83
C ILE A 69 -12.84 10.36 15.32
N GLU A 70 -13.88 10.39 14.50
CA GLU A 70 -15.15 11.01 14.90
C GLU A 70 -15.90 10.13 15.91
N GLU A 71 -16.09 8.85 15.58
CA GLU A 71 -16.85 7.91 16.40
C GLU A 71 -16.12 6.58 16.53
N LEU A 72 -16.11 6.00 17.73
CA LEU A 72 -15.57 4.66 17.99
C LEU A 72 -16.61 3.84 18.76
N ASP A 73 -17.08 2.77 18.14
CA ASP A 73 -18.12 1.88 18.67
C ASP A 73 -17.64 0.44 18.82
N SER A 74 -18.45 -0.38 19.47
CA SER A 74 -18.26 -1.84 19.42
C SER A 74 -18.60 -2.40 18.03
N SER A 75 -17.85 -3.39 17.62
CA SER A 75 -18.18 -4.22 16.46
C SER A 75 -18.24 -5.67 16.91
N TRP A 76 -19.44 -6.15 17.21
CA TRP A 76 -19.64 -7.45 17.83
C TRP A 76 -18.95 -7.54 19.21
N LEU A 77 -18.72 -8.77 19.70
CA LEU A 77 -18.20 -9.01 21.06
C LEU A 77 -16.70 -8.66 21.23
N THR A 78 -15.91 -8.69 20.17
CA THR A 78 -14.45 -8.59 20.26
C THR A 78 -13.83 -7.58 19.29
N GLY A 79 -14.67 -6.83 18.62
CA GLY A 79 -14.24 -5.86 17.63
C GLY A 79 -14.55 -4.42 18.00
N ILE A 80 -13.88 -3.51 17.33
CA ILE A 80 -14.12 -2.08 17.32
C ILE A 80 -14.44 -1.62 15.91
N LYS A 81 -15.23 -0.57 15.82
CA LYS A 81 -15.62 0.09 14.58
C LYS A 81 -15.38 1.58 14.74
N ALA A 82 -14.51 2.14 13.92
CA ALA A 82 -14.25 3.57 13.87
C ALA A 82 -14.91 4.14 12.61
N LYS A 83 -15.58 5.30 12.74
CA LYS A 83 -16.14 6.05 11.63
C LYS A 83 -15.52 7.44 11.55
N GLY A 84 -15.50 8.02 10.35
CA GLY A 84 -14.98 9.35 10.13
C GLY A 84 -13.52 9.48 10.55
N VAL A 85 -12.70 8.48 10.18
CA VAL A 85 -11.27 8.50 10.50
C VAL A 85 -10.55 9.39 9.50
N LYS A 86 -9.78 10.35 10.00
CA LYS A 86 -8.99 11.29 9.21
C LYS A 86 -7.53 11.18 9.60
N LEU A 87 -6.67 11.01 8.61
CA LEU A 87 -5.23 11.06 8.79
C LEU A 87 -4.71 12.31 8.06
N ILE A 88 -4.23 13.27 8.82
CA ILE A 88 -3.79 14.57 8.33
C ILE A 88 -2.27 14.59 8.32
N SER A 89 -1.68 14.81 7.15
CA SER A 89 -0.24 15.01 6.98
C SER A 89 0.03 16.48 6.69
N PRO A 90 0.62 17.23 7.63
CA PRO A 90 0.95 18.65 7.38
C PRO A 90 1.92 18.76 6.21
N SER A 91 1.71 19.78 5.38
CA SER A 91 2.63 20.06 4.28
C SER A 91 3.95 20.62 4.81
N ALA A 92 5.08 20.17 4.23
CA ALA A 92 6.38 20.78 4.50
C ALA A 92 6.48 22.24 3.99
N ASP A 93 5.61 22.62 3.05
CA ASP A 93 5.49 23.96 2.49
C ASP A 93 4.25 24.63 3.09
N PRO A 94 4.39 25.73 3.88
CA PRO A 94 3.26 26.43 4.50
C PRO A 94 2.24 27.00 3.49
N SER A 95 2.63 27.16 2.22
CA SER A 95 1.73 27.65 1.16
C SER A 95 0.82 26.55 0.58
N LYS A 96 1.06 25.28 0.92
CA LYS A 96 0.28 24.15 0.45
C LYS A 96 -0.64 23.63 1.56
N PRO A 97 -1.88 23.25 1.24
CA PRO A 97 -2.77 22.66 2.22
C PRO A 97 -2.19 21.30 2.73
N ALA A 98 -2.54 20.95 3.96
CA ALA A 98 -2.25 19.64 4.50
C ALA A 98 -2.94 18.55 3.65
N THR A 99 -2.28 17.42 3.48
CA THR A 99 -2.88 16.25 2.80
C THR A 99 -3.75 15.50 3.80
N GLU A 100 -5.02 15.30 3.47
CA GLU A 100 -5.99 14.59 4.30
C GLU A 100 -6.37 13.26 3.64
N ILE A 101 -6.23 12.18 4.40
CA ILE A 101 -6.71 10.84 4.02
C ILE A 101 -7.99 10.59 4.81
N LYS A 102 -9.11 10.42 4.10
CA LYS A 102 -10.42 10.14 4.71
C LYS A 102 -10.73 8.66 4.58
N ILE A 103 -11.09 8.05 5.70
CA ILE A 103 -11.54 6.66 5.80
C ILE A 103 -12.98 6.70 6.32
N ASP A 104 -13.91 6.17 5.55
CA ASP A 104 -15.32 6.20 5.89
C ASP A 104 -15.59 5.33 7.11
N GLU A 105 -15.08 4.11 7.08
CA GLU A 105 -15.24 3.15 8.16
C GLU A 105 -14.02 2.23 8.27
N ALA A 106 -13.55 2.02 9.48
CA ALA A 106 -12.52 1.04 9.81
C ALA A 106 -13.04 0.11 10.91
N ARG A 107 -12.92 -1.19 10.70
CA ARG A 107 -13.26 -2.23 11.69
C ARG A 107 -12.02 -3.04 12.02
N ALA A 108 -11.85 -3.36 13.28
CA ALA A 108 -10.83 -4.29 13.74
C ALA A 108 -11.44 -5.29 14.70
N ARG A 109 -11.02 -6.54 14.63
CA ARG A 109 -11.48 -7.62 15.49
C ARG A 109 -10.30 -8.42 16.01
N ILE A 110 -10.32 -8.73 17.29
CA ILE A 110 -9.33 -9.59 17.94
C ILE A 110 -9.92 -10.99 18.08
N SER A 111 -9.13 -12.01 17.74
CA SER A 111 -9.46 -13.42 17.95
C SER A 111 -9.27 -13.80 19.42
N LEU A 112 -10.36 -14.09 20.14
CA LEU A 112 -10.29 -14.52 21.54
C LEU A 112 -9.60 -15.87 21.69
N THR A 113 -9.77 -16.77 20.73
CA THR A 113 -9.12 -18.11 20.76
C THR A 113 -7.61 -17.97 20.67
N SER A 114 -7.11 -17.12 19.76
CA SER A 114 -5.68 -16.81 19.64
C SER A 114 -5.12 -16.16 20.90
N LEU A 115 -5.90 -15.25 21.50
CA LEU A 115 -5.51 -14.57 22.74
C LEU A 115 -5.37 -15.54 23.93
N LEU A 116 -6.24 -16.55 24.03
CA LEU A 116 -6.18 -17.58 25.09
C LEU A 116 -4.92 -18.44 25.03
N ILE A 117 -4.33 -18.60 23.84
CA ILE A 117 -3.07 -19.34 23.65
C ILE A 117 -1.85 -18.42 23.59
N GLY A 118 -2.03 -17.12 23.89
CA GLY A 118 -0.95 -16.12 23.96
C GLY A 118 -0.58 -15.47 22.64
N ASN A 119 -1.30 -15.78 21.55
CA ASN A 119 -1.11 -15.14 20.25
C ASN A 119 -2.00 -13.90 20.12
N LYS A 120 -1.51 -12.90 19.39
CA LYS A 120 -2.30 -11.71 19.03
C LYS A 120 -2.68 -11.83 17.56
N ASP A 121 -3.95 -12.10 17.32
CA ASP A 121 -4.53 -12.20 15.99
C ASP A 121 -5.61 -11.13 15.83
N VAL A 122 -5.37 -10.20 14.91
CA VAL A 122 -6.23 -9.06 14.62
C VAL A 122 -6.59 -9.09 13.15
N SER A 123 -7.87 -9.21 12.85
CA SER A 123 -8.38 -8.98 11.49
C SER A 123 -8.93 -7.56 11.38
N PHE A 124 -8.71 -6.92 10.24
CA PHE A 124 -9.21 -5.58 9.99
C PHE A 124 -9.88 -5.46 8.61
N ARG A 125 -10.80 -4.53 8.52
CA ARG A 125 -11.44 -4.10 7.28
C ARG A 125 -11.56 -2.58 7.31
N ILE A 126 -11.13 -1.97 6.22
CA ILE A 126 -11.19 -0.52 6.01
C ILE A 126 -12.00 -0.30 4.73
N ASP A 127 -13.12 0.38 4.85
CA ASP A 127 -13.92 0.83 3.71
C ASP A 127 -13.55 2.30 3.47
N ALA A 128 -12.82 2.57 2.38
CA ALA A 128 -12.31 3.88 2.01
C ALA A 128 -12.07 3.96 0.50
N PHE A 129 -12.06 5.17 -0.06
CA PHE A 129 -11.74 5.41 -1.45
C PHE A 129 -12.59 4.56 -2.41
N GLU A 130 -13.89 4.43 -2.14
CA GLU A 130 -14.84 3.64 -2.92
C GLU A 130 -14.47 2.15 -3.06
N GLY A 131 -13.54 1.66 -2.25
CA GLY A 131 -13.07 0.28 -2.23
C GLY A 131 -12.95 -0.25 -0.81
N THR A 132 -12.45 -1.48 -0.71
CA THR A 132 -12.24 -2.16 0.57
C THR A 132 -10.80 -2.64 0.71
N ILE A 133 -10.21 -2.41 1.87
CA ILE A 133 -8.92 -2.97 2.27
C ILE A 133 -9.20 -3.93 3.43
N LYS A 134 -8.87 -5.21 3.26
CA LYS A 134 -9.00 -6.23 4.29
C LYS A 134 -7.64 -6.77 4.64
N GLY A 135 -7.45 -7.16 5.89
CA GLY A 135 -6.20 -7.79 6.26
C GLY A 135 -6.26 -8.48 7.61
N SER A 136 -5.16 -9.13 7.91
CA SER A 136 -4.90 -9.77 9.19
C SER A 136 -3.47 -9.47 9.65
N PHE A 137 -3.34 -9.40 10.95
CA PHE A 137 -2.07 -9.28 11.65
C PHE A 137 -2.04 -10.34 12.73
N GLU A 138 -1.09 -11.26 12.66
CA GLU A 138 -0.87 -12.30 13.66
C GLU A 138 0.53 -12.13 14.28
N ASP A 139 0.60 -12.10 15.60
CA ASP A 139 1.86 -12.06 16.35
C ASP A 139 1.89 -13.24 17.32
N THR A 140 2.75 -14.22 17.03
CA THR A 140 2.96 -15.42 17.85
C THR A 140 4.09 -15.24 18.88
N GLY A 141 4.68 -14.02 18.95
CA GLY A 141 5.88 -13.73 19.76
C GLY A 141 7.18 -14.22 19.11
N LYS A 142 7.14 -15.17 18.18
CA LYS A 142 8.29 -15.63 17.40
C LYS A 142 8.33 -15.02 16.00
N GLU A 143 7.18 -14.80 15.43
CA GLU A 143 7.02 -14.23 14.09
C GLU A 143 5.75 -13.40 14.02
N ARG A 144 5.71 -12.48 13.08
CA ARG A 144 4.52 -11.69 12.75
C ARG A 144 4.14 -11.94 11.30
N ASN A 145 2.87 -12.27 11.10
CA ASN A 145 2.28 -12.44 9.78
C ASN A 145 1.38 -11.24 9.49
N VAL A 146 1.57 -10.64 8.33
CA VAL A 146 0.74 -9.54 7.84
C VAL A 146 0.19 -9.91 6.48
N GLU A 147 -1.12 -9.92 6.33
CA GLU A 147 -1.78 -10.07 5.05
C GLU A 147 -2.69 -8.89 4.79
N VAL A 148 -2.59 -8.30 3.59
CA VAL A 148 -3.43 -7.18 3.16
C VAL A 148 -3.97 -7.48 1.77
N ASN A 149 -5.28 -7.35 1.61
CA ASN A 149 -6.00 -7.50 0.35
C ASN A 149 -6.66 -6.18 -0.02
N PHE A 150 -6.42 -5.72 -1.24
CA PHE A 150 -7.02 -4.53 -1.84
C PHE A 150 -8.10 -4.96 -2.83
N ASP A 151 -9.28 -4.37 -2.73
CA ASP A 151 -10.43 -4.68 -3.57
C ASP A 151 -11.09 -3.39 -4.06
N GLY A 152 -10.73 -2.99 -5.27
CA GLY A 152 -11.34 -1.86 -5.98
C GLY A 152 -11.03 -0.48 -5.39
N VAL A 153 -9.91 -0.30 -4.69
CA VAL A 153 -9.53 0.99 -4.08
C VAL A 153 -9.25 2.02 -5.17
N ASP A 154 -10.01 3.11 -5.21
CA ASP A 154 -9.86 4.18 -6.20
C ASP A 154 -8.64 5.06 -5.87
N MET A 155 -7.61 4.94 -6.71
CA MET A 155 -6.36 5.69 -6.57
C MET A 155 -6.56 7.21 -6.73
N GLY A 156 -7.57 7.61 -7.51
CA GLY A 156 -7.89 9.03 -7.74
C GLY A 156 -8.46 9.75 -6.52
N LYS A 157 -8.89 8.99 -5.51
CA LYS A 157 -9.38 9.53 -4.23
C LYS A 157 -8.27 9.68 -3.18
N ILE A 158 -7.05 9.26 -3.49
CA ILE A 158 -5.90 9.32 -2.57
C ILE A 158 -5.02 10.51 -2.95
N ASP A 159 -5.32 11.69 -2.37
CA ASP A 159 -4.60 12.93 -2.67
C ASP A 159 -3.09 12.84 -2.47
N ALA A 160 -2.64 12.01 -1.53
CA ALA A 160 -1.23 11.77 -1.27
C ALA A 160 -0.48 11.20 -2.48
N ILE A 161 -1.14 10.43 -3.35
CA ILE A 161 -0.53 9.89 -4.57
C ILE A 161 -0.28 11.02 -5.56
N ALA A 162 -1.30 11.84 -5.82
CA ALA A 162 -1.16 13.00 -6.71
C ALA A 162 -0.08 13.98 -6.23
N ALA A 163 0.01 14.19 -4.91
CA ALA A 163 1.01 15.07 -4.31
C ALA A 163 2.45 14.55 -4.52
N ASN A 164 2.67 13.24 -4.43
CA ASN A 164 3.99 12.62 -4.59
C ASN A 164 4.39 12.44 -6.06
N VAL A 165 3.46 12.08 -6.92
CA VAL A 165 3.71 11.86 -8.36
C VAL A 165 3.77 13.18 -9.13
N GLY A 166 3.08 14.22 -8.63
CA GLY A 166 3.02 15.56 -9.25
C GLY A 166 1.87 15.75 -10.24
N PHE A 167 1.05 14.72 -10.45
CA PHE A 167 -0.19 14.79 -11.23
C PHE A 167 -1.19 13.72 -10.71
N PRO A 168 -2.49 13.89 -10.92
CA PRO A 168 -3.50 12.91 -10.54
C PRO A 168 -3.28 11.57 -11.24
N LEU A 169 -3.47 10.48 -10.51
CA LEU A 169 -3.55 9.12 -11.04
C LEU A 169 -4.91 8.56 -10.71
N GLU A 170 -5.64 8.08 -11.71
CA GLU A 170 -6.92 7.43 -11.56
C GLU A 170 -6.78 5.94 -11.89
N GLY A 171 -7.64 5.11 -11.33
CA GLY A 171 -7.66 3.66 -11.54
C GLY A 171 -8.04 2.92 -10.27
N LYS A 172 -8.40 1.65 -10.40
CA LYS A 172 -8.81 0.82 -9.26
C LYS A 172 -7.72 -0.19 -8.91
N LEU A 173 -7.26 -0.13 -7.65
CA LEU A 173 -6.23 -1.03 -7.11
C LEU A 173 -6.88 -2.31 -6.60
N PHE A 174 -6.33 -3.43 -7.04
CA PHE A 174 -6.62 -4.79 -6.60
C PHE A 174 -5.32 -5.49 -6.22
N GLY A 175 -5.43 -6.56 -5.41
CA GLY A 175 -4.29 -7.45 -5.17
C GLY A 175 -4.03 -7.76 -3.72
N THR A 176 -2.90 -8.40 -3.48
CA THR A 176 -2.51 -8.92 -2.16
C THR A 176 -1.07 -8.61 -1.84
N LEU A 177 -0.85 -8.34 -0.56
CA LEU A 177 0.47 -8.25 0.07
C LEU A 177 0.48 -9.24 1.22
N LYS A 178 1.48 -10.14 1.25
CA LYS A 178 1.71 -11.07 2.36
C LYS A 178 3.14 -10.93 2.84
N LEU A 179 3.32 -10.75 4.14
CA LEU A 179 4.63 -10.65 4.77
C LEU A 179 4.66 -11.51 6.03
N ASN A 180 5.68 -12.33 6.14
CA ASN A 180 6.09 -13.02 7.36
C ASN A 180 7.35 -12.33 7.87
N LEU A 181 7.34 -11.88 9.13
CA LEU A 181 8.43 -11.15 9.77
C LEU A 181 8.98 -11.99 10.93
N PRO A 182 10.02 -12.82 10.71
CA PRO A 182 10.67 -13.57 11.76
C PRO A 182 11.21 -12.64 12.85
N GLU A 183 11.03 -13.01 14.12
CA GLU A 183 11.35 -12.18 15.29
C GLU A 183 10.65 -10.81 15.29
N GLY A 184 9.61 -10.64 14.48
CA GLY A 184 8.93 -9.36 14.27
C GLY A 184 9.76 -8.30 13.54
N LYS A 185 10.88 -8.68 12.90
CA LYS A 185 11.82 -7.75 12.26
C LYS A 185 11.61 -7.66 10.76
N ALA A 186 11.42 -6.44 10.25
CA ALA A 186 11.28 -6.19 8.82
C ALA A 186 12.53 -6.56 8.02
N SER A 187 13.73 -6.43 8.62
CA SER A 187 15.02 -6.80 8.03
C SER A 187 15.18 -8.31 7.77
N LYS A 188 14.29 -9.15 8.32
CA LYS A 188 14.21 -10.60 8.08
C LYS A 188 12.94 -10.99 7.35
N GLY A 189 12.19 -10.00 6.86
CA GLY A 189 10.88 -10.19 6.24
C GLY A 189 10.93 -11.03 4.98
N ASN A 190 9.99 -11.97 4.88
CA ASN A 190 9.75 -12.79 3.70
C ASN A 190 8.31 -12.63 3.24
N GLY A 191 8.01 -12.81 1.95
CA GLY A 191 6.64 -12.70 1.49
C GLY A 191 6.50 -12.45 0.02
N ASN A 192 5.30 -12.03 -0.38
CA ASN A 192 5.00 -11.72 -1.77
C ASN A 192 4.08 -10.51 -1.90
N VAL A 193 4.18 -9.86 -3.05
CA VAL A 193 3.34 -8.74 -3.46
C VAL A 193 2.82 -9.05 -4.86
N ASN A 194 1.51 -8.93 -5.02
CA ASN A 194 0.85 -9.02 -6.33
C ASN A 194 -0.24 -7.95 -6.37
N LEU A 195 0.04 -6.84 -7.04
CA LEU A 195 -0.84 -5.69 -7.15
C LEU A 195 -1.18 -5.41 -8.61
N GLU A 196 -2.40 -5.00 -8.85
CA GLU A 196 -2.90 -4.64 -10.18
C GLU A 196 -3.76 -3.38 -10.07
N ILE A 197 -3.43 -2.38 -10.86
CA ILE A 197 -4.23 -1.17 -11.02
C ILE A 197 -4.92 -1.25 -12.38
N ARG A 198 -6.24 -1.40 -12.38
CA ARG A 198 -7.05 -1.49 -13.60
C ARG A 198 -7.54 -0.12 -14.00
N ASP A 199 -7.72 0.05 -15.32
CA ASP A 199 -8.18 1.30 -15.92
C ASP A 199 -7.40 2.51 -15.43
N MET A 200 -6.06 2.37 -15.41
CA MET A 200 -5.17 3.42 -14.94
C MET A 200 -5.03 4.53 -15.96
N PHE A 201 -5.18 5.76 -15.48
CA PHE A 201 -4.96 6.98 -16.25
C PHE A 201 -4.06 7.94 -15.47
N ALA A 202 -3.20 8.66 -16.18
CA ALA A 202 -2.48 9.80 -15.67
C ALA A 202 -3.16 11.09 -16.14
N GLY A 203 -3.36 12.02 -15.20
CA GLY A 203 -4.13 13.24 -15.38
C GLY A 203 -5.51 13.16 -14.72
N ASN A 204 -6.22 14.28 -14.75
CA ASN A 204 -7.62 14.35 -14.33
C ASN A 204 -8.56 13.85 -15.46
N ALA A 205 -9.88 13.99 -15.26
CA ALA A 205 -10.87 13.52 -16.25
C ALA A 205 -10.68 14.06 -17.69
N LYS A 206 -9.98 15.17 -17.87
CA LYS A 206 -9.84 15.87 -19.18
C LYS A 206 -8.40 15.94 -19.67
N GLU A 207 -7.44 16.17 -18.77
CA GLU A 207 -6.09 16.58 -19.12
C GLU A 207 -5.03 16.09 -18.14
N LEU A 208 -3.79 16.00 -18.60
CA LEU A 208 -2.60 15.74 -17.82
C LEU A 208 -1.72 16.98 -17.84
N THR A 209 -1.51 17.60 -16.70
CA THR A 209 -0.57 18.71 -16.55
C THR A 209 0.73 18.20 -15.98
N VAL A 210 1.82 18.33 -16.74
CA VAL A 210 3.18 17.99 -16.31
C VAL A 210 3.99 19.24 -16.11
N LYS A 211 4.84 19.28 -15.07
CA LYS A 211 5.78 20.37 -14.85
C LYS A 211 7.01 20.14 -15.73
N THR A 212 7.33 21.09 -16.55
CA THR A 212 8.55 21.09 -17.38
C THR A 212 9.45 22.25 -16.98
N PRO A 213 10.74 22.27 -17.35
CA PRO A 213 11.62 23.41 -17.12
C PRO A 213 11.11 24.71 -17.74
N LEU A 214 10.26 24.64 -18.76
CA LEU A 214 9.64 25.80 -19.44
C LEU A 214 8.29 26.19 -18.83
N GLY A 215 7.86 25.54 -17.73
CA GLY A 215 6.59 25.77 -17.06
C GLY A 215 5.61 24.59 -17.16
N PRO A 216 4.39 24.74 -16.66
CA PRO A 216 3.37 23.69 -16.71
C PRO A 216 2.92 23.46 -18.16
N PHE A 217 2.88 22.19 -18.56
CA PHE A 217 2.52 21.76 -19.89
C PHE A 217 1.30 20.84 -19.83
N THR A 218 0.22 21.26 -20.47
CA THR A 218 -1.05 20.54 -20.45
C THR A 218 -1.20 19.66 -21.68
N LEU A 219 -1.40 18.37 -21.46
CA LEU A 219 -1.56 17.33 -22.45
C LEU A 219 -2.96 16.69 -22.36
N PRO A 220 -3.43 15.98 -23.38
CA PRO A 220 -4.58 15.11 -23.22
C PRO A 220 -4.34 14.08 -22.12
N ARG A 221 -5.41 13.64 -21.45
CA ARG A 221 -5.35 12.54 -20.49
C ARG A 221 -4.65 11.33 -21.09
N LEU A 222 -3.70 10.74 -20.36
CA LEU A 222 -2.88 9.61 -20.78
C LEU A 222 -3.47 8.31 -20.23
N LYS A 223 -3.89 7.40 -21.09
CA LYS A 223 -4.31 6.06 -20.68
C LYS A 223 -3.06 5.20 -20.43
N VAL A 224 -2.92 4.70 -19.20
CA VAL A 224 -1.86 3.76 -18.85
C VAL A 224 -2.32 2.31 -19.07
N GLY A 225 -3.63 2.05 -18.92
CA GLY A 225 -4.22 0.73 -19.05
C GLY A 225 -4.15 -0.05 -17.73
N THR A 226 -3.73 -1.31 -17.79
CA THR A 226 -3.56 -2.14 -16.60
C THR A 226 -2.10 -2.13 -16.17
N PHE A 227 -1.82 -1.62 -14.98
CA PHE A 227 -0.48 -1.62 -14.38
C PHE A 227 -0.39 -2.71 -13.32
N SER A 228 0.58 -3.62 -13.45
CA SER A 228 0.77 -4.73 -12.54
C SER A 228 2.16 -4.71 -11.90
N VAL A 229 2.20 -5.00 -10.59
CA VAL A 229 3.44 -5.14 -9.80
C VAL A 229 3.46 -6.51 -9.14
N VAL A 230 4.51 -7.27 -9.42
CA VAL A 230 4.74 -8.60 -8.81
C VAL A 230 6.13 -8.61 -8.21
N GLY A 231 6.23 -9.09 -6.97
CA GLY A 231 7.50 -9.17 -6.27
C GLY A 231 7.49 -10.22 -5.16
N GLU A 232 8.70 -10.61 -4.76
CA GLU A 232 8.95 -11.53 -3.67
C GLU A 232 9.93 -10.91 -2.68
N ALA A 233 9.57 -10.95 -1.41
CA ALA A 233 10.41 -10.50 -0.32
C ALA A 233 11.19 -11.68 0.25
N LYS A 234 12.49 -11.50 0.43
CA LYS A 234 13.38 -12.44 1.09
C LYS A 234 14.41 -11.67 1.91
N ASP A 235 14.58 -12.08 3.17
CA ASP A 235 15.54 -11.48 4.11
C ASP A 235 15.48 -9.95 4.11
N GLY A 236 14.25 -9.40 4.25
CA GLY A 236 14.01 -7.96 4.35
C GLY A 236 14.14 -7.17 3.04
N THR A 237 14.36 -7.85 1.90
CA THR A 237 14.43 -7.22 0.60
C THR A 237 13.32 -7.73 -0.32
N LEU A 238 12.37 -6.86 -0.68
CA LEU A 238 11.36 -7.13 -1.70
C LEU A 238 11.98 -6.91 -3.07
N LYS A 239 12.15 -7.98 -3.85
CA LYS A 239 12.55 -7.93 -5.25
C LYS A 239 11.30 -7.83 -6.12
N ILE A 240 11.15 -6.71 -6.81
CA ILE A 240 10.10 -6.51 -7.81
C ILE A 240 10.59 -7.18 -9.09
N SER A 241 9.93 -8.26 -9.48
CA SER A 241 10.24 -9.01 -10.70
C SER A 241 9.54 -8.45 -11.93
N LYS A 242 8.42 -7.77 -11.72
CA LYS A 242 7.61 -7.15 -12.77
C LYS A 242 6.94 -5.89 -12.24
N ALA A 243 7.15 -4.78 -12.93
CA ALA A 243 6.35 -3.56 -12.81
C ALA A 243 6.00 -3.13 -14.24
N ALA A 244 4.81 -3.48 -14.74
CA ALA A 244 4.51 -3.33 -16.16
C ALA A 244 3.10 -2.79 -16.39
N ALA A 245 2.98 -1.87 -17.35
CA ALA A 245 1.70 -1.41 -17.88
C ALA A 245 1.52 -1.86 -19.32
N SER A 246 0.29 -2.19 -19.67
CA SER A 246 -0.08 -2.59 -21.03
C SER A 246 -1.51 -2.16 -21.39
N GLY A 247 -1.76 -2.03 -22.68
CA GLY A 247 -3.11 -1.72 -23.21
C GLY A 247 -3.49 -0.25 -23.17
N GLY A 248 -2.53 0.66 -23.03
CA GLY A 248 -2.73 2.09 -22.96
C GLY A 248 -1.97 2.88 -24.04
N ASP A 249 -1.84 4.17 -23.78
CA ASP A 249 -1.09 5.15 -24.59
C ASP A 249 0.43 5.10 -24.29
N VAL A 250 0.81 4.37 -23.26
CA VAL A 250 2.19 4.21 -22.80
C VAL A 250 2.48 2.76 -22.43
N ASP A 251 3.62 2.27 -22.86
CA ASP A 251 4.17 1.01 -22.41
C ASP A 251 5.16 1.28 -21.26
N VAL A 252 4.98 0.60 -20.16
CA VAL A 252 5.87 0.71 -18.98
C VAL A 252 6.38 -0.67 -18.65
N ASN A 253 7.68 -0.76 -18.38
CA ASN A 253 8.32 -1.96 -17.87
C ASN A 253 9.34 -1.57 -16.80
N GLY A 254 9.47 -2.38 -15.77
CA GLY A 254 10.43 -2.12 -14.73
C GLY A 254 10.63 -3.29 -13.79
N ASP A 255 11.69 -3.15 -13.04
CA ASP A 255 12.11 -4.06 -11.98
C ASP A 255 12.82 -3.27 -10.88
N GLY A 256 13.10 -3.91 -9.77
CA GLY A 256 13.80 -3.21 -8.70
C GLY A 256 13.80 -3.94 -7.38
N ARG A 257 14.17 -3.20 -6.36
CA ARG A 257 14.22 -3.68 -4.98
C ARG A 257 13.65 -2.63 -4.02
N VAL A 258 12.99 -3.14 -3.00
CA VAL A 258 12.55 -2.31 -1.88
C VAL A 258 13.12 -2.93 -0.61
N GLN A 259 13.96 -2.18 0.09
CA GLN A 259 14.50 -2.63 1.36
C GLN A 259 13.50 -2.32 2.47
N LEU A 260 12.93 -3.36 3.05
CA LEU A 260 11.94 -3.25 4.11
C LEU A 260 12.54 -2.61 5.36
N ARG A 261 11.74 -1.81 6.06
CA ARG A 261 12.09 -1.16 7.32
C ARG A 261 10.97 -1.37 8.33
N GLU A 262 11.28 -1.19 9.61
CA GLU A 262 10.29 -1.33 10.69
C GLU A 262 9.11 -0.36 10.52
N VAL A 263 9.41 0.84 10.02
CA VAL A 263 8.40 1.80 9.58
C VAL A 263 8.29 1.68 8.07
N ALA A 264 7.14 1.22 7.58
CA ALA A 264 6.93 0.93 6.16
C ALA A 264 7.20 2.14 5.24
N THR A 265 6.88 3.36 5.69
CA THR A 265 7.12 4.60 4.95
C THR A 265 8.60 4.93 4.77
N GLU A 266 9.49 4.34 5.59
CA GLU A 266 10.95 4.50 5.52
C GLU A 266 11.61 3.42 4.66
N ALA A 267 10.86 2.48 4.08
CA ALA A 267 11.39 1.48 3.17
C ALA A 267 12.10 2.15 1.99
N HIS A 268 13.33 1.72 1.70
CA HIS A 268 14.15 2.32 0.65
C HIS A 268 13.84 1.72 -0.71
N LEU A 269 13.67 2.58 -1.69
CA LEU A 269 13.38 2.25 -3.07
C LEU A 269 14.66 2.26 -3.91
N ASP A 270 14.83 1.25 -4.76
CA ASP A 270 15.79 1.20 -5.85
C ASP A 270 15.10 0.50 -7.03
N VAL A 271 14.27 1.27 -7.73
CA VAL A 271 13.40 0.76 -8.80
C VAL A 271 13.81 1.41 -10.11
N ASN A 272 13.97 0.60 -11.13
CA ASN A 272 14.24 1.03 -12.49
C ASN A 272 12.96 0.85 -13.30
N LEU A 273 12.50 1.92 -13.90
CA LEU A 273 11.37 1.92 -14.82
C LEU A 273 11.85 2.37 -16.20
N LYS A 274 11.26 1.84 -17.23
CA LYS A 274 11.39 2.34 -18.59
C LYS A 274 10.00 2.50 -19.18
N PHE A 275 9.79 3.60 -19.90
CA PHE A 275 8.52 3.89 -20.54
C PHE A 275 8.70 4.34 -21.98
N LYS A 276 7.70 4.04 -22.80
CA LYS A 276 7.62 4.46 -24.20
C LYS A 276 6.22 4.94 -24.50
N ILE A 277 6.10 6.13 -25.05
CA ILE A 277 4.81 6.68 -25.47
C ILE A 277 4.47 6.14 -26.86
N ASN A 278 3.27 5.61 -26.99
CA ASN A 278 2.78 5.00 -28.24
C ASN A 278 2.52 6.07 -29.30
N ASP A 279 2.70 5.70 -30.57
CA ASP A 279 2.58 6.61 -31.70
C ASP A 279 1.19 7.24 -31.83
N ALA A 280 0.13 6.50 -31.46
CA ALA A 280 -1.23 7.02 -31.42
C ALA A 280 -1.36 8.23 -30.49
N TYR A 281 -0.78 8.16 -29.30
CA TYR A 281 -0.80 9.27 -28.34
C TYR A 281 0.13 10.42 -28.76
N ARG A 282 1.31 10.11 -29.31
CA ARG A 282 2.23 11.12 -29.84
C ARG A 282 1.60 11.97 -30.92
N ASN A 283 0.74 11.37 -31.75
CA ASN A 283 0.01 12.05 -32.83
C ASN A 283 -1.30 12.73 -32.41
N LYS A 284 -1.69 12.66 -31.16
CA LYS A 284 -3.03 13.06 -30.69
C LYS A 284 -3.32 14.56 -30.88
N ASN A 285 -2.30 15.42 -30.66
CA ASN A 285 -2.38 16.85 -30.93
C ASN A 285 -0.98 17.45 -31.08
N GLU A 286 -0.92 18.77 -31.40
CA GLU A 286 0.36 19.47 -31.58
C GLU A 286 1.22 19.50 -30.31
N LYS A 287 0.60 19.57 -29.12
CA LYS A 287 1.33 19.55 -27.85
C LYS A 287 2.00 18.21 -27.57
N THR A 288 1.30 17.09 -27.90
CA THR A 288 1.91 15.76 -27.76
C THR A 288 3.04 15.54 -28.74
N LYS A 289 2.89 16.01 -29.98
CA LYS A 289 3.98 16.00 -30.99
C LYS A 289 5.18 16.82 -30.53
N MET A 290 4.94 18.01 -29.99
CA MET A 290 6.02 18.87 -29.51
C MET A 290 6.77 18.26 -28.34
N LEU A 291 6.05 17.66 -27.38
CA LEU A 291 6.69 17.09 -26.18
C LEU A 291 7.41 15.76 -26.46
N PHE A 292 6.78 14.85 -27.21
CA PHE A 292 7.28 13.48 -27.42
C PHE A 292 7.86 13.25 -28.83
N GLY A 293 7.77 14.24 -29.72
CA GLY A 293 8.14 14.14 -31.14
C GLY A 293 7.05 13.47 -31.97
N ALA A 294 6.83 13.95 -33.18
CA ALA A 294 5.95 13.25 -34.13
C ALA A 294 6.56 11.89 -34.53
N PRO A 295 5.76 10.84 -34.75
CA PRO A 295 6.28 9.57 -35.27
C PRO A 295 7.02 9.78 -36.59
N GLY A 296 8.23 9.25 -36.71
CA GLY A 296 9.07 9.39 -37.90
C GLY A 296 9.77 10.74 -38.08
N SER A 297 9.51 11.74 -37.24
CA SER A 297 10.24 13.03 -37.27
C SER A 297 11.67 12.86 -36.81
N LYS A 298 12.57 13.62 -37.44
CA LYS A 298 14.00 13.75 -37.03
C LYS A 298 14.19 14.88 -36.01
N ASP A 299 13.16 15.68 -35.72
CA ASP A 299 13.23 16.78 -34.78
C ASP A 299 13.35 16.24 -33.35
N LYS A 300 14.18 16.88 -32.56
CA LYS A 300 14.34 16.53 -31.15
C LYS A 300 13.08 16.92 -30.38
N PRO A 301 12.42 15.98 -29.69
CA PRO A 301 11.26 16.30 -28.86
C PRO A 301 11.67 17.17 -27.66
N MET A 302 10.72 17.98 -27.19
CA MET A 302 10.94 18.84 -26.03
C MET A 302 11.36 18.06 -24.77
N LEU A 303 10.90 16.83 -24.60
CA LEU A 303 11.32 15.92 -23.52
C LEU A 303 12.84 15.68 -23.54
N GLU A 304 13.49 15.67 -24.70
CA GLU A 304 14.92 15.47 -24.87
C GLU A 304 15.74 16.76 -24.78
N MET A 305 15.11 17.91 -24.51
CA MET A 305 15.83 19.16 -24.19
C MET A 305 16.52 19.08 -22.84
N ASP A 306 16.01 18.26 -21.88
CA ASP A 306 16.80 17.86 -20.72
C ASP A 306 17.87 16.83 -21.15
N PRO A 307 19.16 17.16 -21.04
CA PRO A 307 20.24 16.24 -21.44
C PRO A 307 20.18 14.89 -20.70
N ARG A 308 19.65 14.85 -19.48
CA ARG A 308 19.49 13.62 -18.69
C ARG A 308 18.42 12.73 -19.31
N MET A 309 17.27 13.31 -19.72
CA MET A 309 16.23 12.57 -20.41
C MET A 309 16.70 12.07 -21.79
N ALA A 310 17.41 12.90 -22.55
CA ALA A 310 18.00 12.48 -23.82
C ALA A 310 18.97 11.30 -23.66
N LYS A 311 19.81 11.32 -22.61
CA LYS A 311 20.75 10.23 -22.29
C LYS A 311 20.05 8.97 -21.76
N SER A 312 18.85 9.09 -21.17
CA SER A 312 18.09 7.96 -20.65
C SER A 312 17.36 7.17 -21.73
N LYS A 313 17.31 7.72 -22.96
CA LYS A 313 16.65 7.07 -24.09
C LYS A 313 17.50 5.92 -24.61
N SER A 314 16.92 4.73 -24.65
CA SER A 314 17.51 3.54 -25.22
C SER A 314 17.26 3.44 -26.75
N SER A 315 17.99 2.56 -27.43
CA SER A 315 17.90 2.35 -28.89
C SER A 315 16.53 1.85 -29.35
N ASP A 316 15.76 1.20 -28.45
CA ASP A 316 14.40 0.71 -28.67
C ASP A 316 13.31 1.80 -28.43
N GLY A 317 13.76 3.03 -28.10
CA GLY A 317 12.91 4.20 -27.93
C GLY A 317 12.27 4.33 -26.54
N TYR A 318 12.66 3.53 -25.55
CA TYR A 318 12.25 3.69 -24.16
C TYR A 318 13.10 4.75 -23.46
N TYR A 319 12.47 5.52 -22.58
CA TYR A 319 13.14 6.41 -21.65
C TYR A 319 13.28 5.70 -20.29
N GLY A 320 14.45 5.74 -19.72
CA GLY A 320 14.73 5.14 -18.42
C GLY A 320 14.51 6.13 -17.27
N LEU A 321 13.90 5.65 -16.20
CA LEU A 321 13.76 6.35 -14.92
C LEU A 321 14.30 5.46 -13.81
N LYS A 322 15.06 6.04 -12.88
CA LYS A 322 15.45 5.41 -11.63
C LYS A 322 14.69 6.08 -10.49
N ILE A 323 13.98 5.29 -9.68
CA ILE A 323 13.25 5.77 -8.51
C ILE A 323 14.02 5.32 -7.28
N GLY A 324 14.63 6.29 -6.61
CA GLY A 324 15.31 6.12 -5.32
C GLY A 324 14.49 6.72 -4.18
N GLY A 325 15.17 6.98 -3.05
CA GLY A 325 14.56 7.58 -1.87
C GLY A 325 13.82 6.57 -0.99
N THR A 326 12.77 7.04 -0.32
CA THR A 326 11.93 6.21 0.55
C THR A 326 10.49 6.12 0.00
N LEU A 327 9.71 5.17 0.51
CA LEU A 327 8.31 5.02 0.11
C LEU A 327 7.48 6.29 0.38
N ALA A 328 7.80 7.01 1.47
CA ALA A 328 7.16 8.30 1.78
C ALA A 328 7.63 9.45 0.88
N ARG A 329 8.85 9.36 0.36
CA ARG A 329 9.49 10.41 -0.47
C ARG A 329 10.25 9.75 -1.61
N PRO A 330 9.55 9.26 -2.65
CA PRO A 330 10.18 8.70 -3.82
C PRO A 330 10.89 9.81 -4.61
N ASP A 331 12.08 9.53 -5.10
CA ASP A 331 12.91 10.44 -5.89
C ASP A 331 13.13 9.88 -7.29
N PRO A 332 12.24 10.19 -8.25
CA PRO A 332 12.38 9.76 -9.63
C PRO A 332 13.41 10.61 -10.37
N GLN A 333 14.39 9.98 -10.96
CA GLN A 333 15.44 10.64 -11.77
C GLN A 333 15.58 9.94 -13.12
N PRO A 334 15.91 10.67 -14.20
CA PRO A 334 16.27 10.05 -15.47
C PRO A 334 17.48 9.12 -15.29
N ALA A 335 17.34 7.87 -15.73
CA ALA A 335 18.45 6.92 -15.72
C ALA A 335 19.49 7.38 -16.75
N GLY A 336 20.70 7.71 -16.32
CA GLY A 336 21.79 8.01 -17.26
C GLY A 336 22.01 6.83 -18.20
N GLY A 337 22.25 7.08 -19.49
CA GLY A 337 22.29 6.12 -20.58
C GLY A 337 23.38 5.02 -20.51
N ALA A 338 23.58 4.40 -19.35
CA ALA A 338 24.31 3.16 -19.22
C ALA A 338 23.32 2.01 -19.40
N SER A 339 23.65 1.11 -20.31
CA SER A 339 23.00 -0.17 -20.55
C SER A 339 22.42 -0.76 -19.26
N MET A 340 21.09 -0.95 -19.20
CA MET A 340 20.44 -1.81 -18.20
C MET A 340 20.84 -3.28 -18.50
N GLY A 341 22.11 -3.59 -18.29
CA GLY A 341 22.62 -4.97 -18.26
C GLY A 341 22.26 -5.59 -16.92
N GLY A 342 21.78 -6.83 -16.96
CA GLY A 342 21.28 -7.61 -15.85
C GLY A 342 22.11 -7.52 -14.57
N PHE A 343 21.43 -7.54 -13.45
CA PHE A 343 21.99 -7.51 -12.11
C PHE A 343 22.89 -8.72 -11.84
N GLY A 344 24.19 -8.46 -11.78
CA GLY A 344 25.20 -9.42 -11.34
C GLY A 344 26.52 -8.71 -11.08
N GLY A 345 26.73 -8.21 -9.84
CA GLY A 345 28.01 -7.73 -9.38
C GLY A 345 27.92 -6.78 -8.19
N PRO A 346 28.78 -6.91 -7.17
CA PRO A 346 28.78 -6.02 -6.02
C PRO A 346 29.26 -4.62 -6.44
N SER A 347 28.53 -3.59 -6.02
CA SER A 347 28.91 -2.20 -6.21
C SER A 347 30.17 -1.88 -5.41
N SER A 348 31.30 -1.65 -6.11
CA SER A 348 32.46 -1.01 -5.52
C SER A 348 32.15 0.47 -5.24
N SER A 349 32.21 0.84 -3.97
CA SER A 349 32.16 2.24 -3.53
C SER A 349 33.29 3.06 -4.16
N PRO A 350 33.03 4.26 -4.66
CA PRO A 350 34.12 5.20 -4.95
C PRO A 350 34.66 5.78 -3.63
N GLY A 351 35.96 5.71 -3.49
CA GLY A 351 36.71 6.11 -2.32
C GLY A 351 36.52 7.57 -1.90
N GLY A 352 36.61 7.78 -0.60
CA GLY A 352 36.55 9.07 0.04
C GLY A 352 37.67 10.02 -0.45
N PHE A 353 37.28 11.26 -0.67
CA PHE A 353 38.22 12.38 -0.77
C PHE A 353 38.50 12.88 0.66
N ASN A 354 39.76 12.69 1.10
CA ASN A 354 40.32 13.38 2.26
C ASN A 354 40.70 14.80 1.84
N PHE A 355 40.18 15.79 2.52
CA PHE A 355 40.77 17.12 2.57
C PHE A 355 41.53 17.28 3.90
N LYS A 356 42.83 17.60 3.77
CA LYS A 356 43.66 18.16 4.84
C LYS A 356 43.22 19.57 5.15
#